data_7f61981d3b5acb2050df7fc4029825ab
#
_entry.id   7f61981d3b5acb2050df7fc4029825ab
#
_cell.length_a   1.000
_cell.length_b   1.000
_cell.length_c   1.000
_cell.angle_alpha   90.00
_cell.angle_beta   90.00
_cell.angle_gamma   90.00
#
_symmetry.space_group_name_H-M   'P 1'
#
loop_
_entity.id
_entity.type
_entity.pdbx_description
1 polymer ?
#
loop_
_entity_poly.entity_id
_entity_poly.type
_entity_poly.pdbx_seq_one_letter_code
_entity_poly.pdbx_strand_id
1 'polypeptide(L)'
;DIDMVGRILPYADFRIRPYSLEETLTNVLSPFDYKFVKQSDTVYKLKPYEYARRTDVDGEKMLSYLSGLYTDKDQWEQRTEILRKEVRQRLGLDDMLKGTVKDAKPILSKVRKFDGYTVQNFALETLPGLYVCGSVYAPRSKGKHALIICPNGHFGQGRYRKDQQQRMATLARMGAICVDYDLYGWGESALQVGAEAHHTSDAHTIQAMNGLLILDDMLANRKDIDPARIGVNGGSGGGTQTVLLT
;
A
#
# COMPACT_ATOMS: atom_id res chain seq x y z
N ASP A 1 24.28 22.92 -10.27
CA ASP A 1 25.13 22.52 -9.14
C ASP A 1 25.14 21.00 -9.04
N ILE A 2 26.25 20.40 -9.49
CA ILE A 2 26.49 18.95 -9.52
C ILE A 2 26.41 18.35 -8.11
N ASP A 3 26.72 19.12 -7.07
CA ASP A 3 26.70 18.68 -5.69
C ASP A 3 25.28 18.42 -5.13
N MET A 4 24.29 19.11 -5.64
CA MET A 4 22.89 18.89 -5.28
C MET A 4 22.30 17.64 -5.94
N VAL A 5 22.68 17.35 -7.16
CA VAL A 5 22.28 16.13 -7.87
C VAL A 5 22.82 14.89 -7.13
N GLY A 6 24.09 14.93 -6.68
CA GLY A 6 24.70 13.84 -5.91
C GLY A 6 24.07 13.60 -4.54
N ARG A 7 23.39 14.60 -3.95
CA ARG A 7 22.66 14.45 -2.67
C ARG A 7 21.25 13.92 -2.85
N ILE A 8 20.61 14.18 -3.98
CA ILE A 8 19.23 13.81 -4.25
C ILE A 8 19.16 12.42 -4.89
N LEU A 9 20.00 12.12 -5.87
CA LEU A 9 19.94 10.88 -6.64
C LEU A 9 20.12 9.58 -5.87
N PRO A 10 20.94 9.47 -4.78
CA PRO A 10 21.05 8.22 -4.05
C PRO A 10 19.74 7.75 -3.38
N TYR A 11 18.79 8.67 -3.19
CA TYR A 11 17.50 8.39 -2.55
C TYR A 11 16.32 8.42 -3.52
N ALA A 12 16.59 8.71 -4.80
CA ALA A 12 15.56 8.85 -5.81
C ALA A 12 15.55 7.62 -6.71
N ASP A 13 14.68 6.67 -6.40
CA ASP A 13 14.39 5.54 -7.27
C ASP A 13 13.15 5.86 -8.13
N PHE A 14 13.38 6.08 -9.45
CA PHE A 14 12.33 6.46 -10.38
C PHE A 14 12.16 5.43 -11.48
N ARG A 15 10.94 4.96 -11.67
CA ARG A 15 10.59 4.33 -12.93
C ARG A 15 10.53 5.40 -14.01
N ILE A 16 11.55 5.44 -14.86
CA ILE A 16 11.59 6.31 -16.03
C ILE A 16 10.50 5.84 -16.99
N ARG A 17 9.46 6.67 -17.15
CA ARG A 17 8.48 6.57 -18.23
C ARG A 17 8.88 7.58 -19.31
N PRO A 18 8.30 7.52 -20.52
CA PRO A 18 8.52 8.54 -21.54
C PRO A 18 7.81 9.85 -21.17
N TYR A 19 8.26 10.48 -20.08
CA TYR A 19 7.86 11.82 -19.71
C TYR A 19 8.71 12.83 -20.45
N SER A 20 8.21 14.06 -20.61
CA SER A 20 9.05 15.18 -20.99
C SER A 20 10.16 15.40 -19.95
N LEU A 21 11.23 16.10 -20.35
CA LEU A 21 12.32 16.44 -19.43
C LEU A 21 11.79 17.24 -18.22
N GLU A 22 10.88 18.17 -18.45
CA GLU A 22 10.27 19.01 -17.41
C GLU A 22 9.43 18.18 -16.43
N GLU A 23 8.64 17.24 -16.92
CA GLU A 23 7.87 16.31 -16.06
C GLU A 23 8.81 15.42 -15.24
N THR A 24 9.86 14.90 -15.86
CA THR A 24 10.88 14.11 -15.17
C THR A 24 11.55 14.93 -14.08
N LEU A 25 12.02 16.15 -14.39
CA LEU A 25 12.62 17.04 -13.40
C LEU A 25 11.65 17.39 -12.27
N THR A 26 10.38 17.64 -12.56
CA THR A 26 9.37 17.89 -11.54
C THR A 26 9.19 16.69 -10.61
N ASN A 27 9.05 15.49 -11.16
CA ASN A 27 8.87 14.26 -10.40
C ASN A 27 10.10 13.93 -9.53
N VAL A 28 11.30 14.18 -10.05
CA VAL A 28 12.57 13.97 -9.33
C VAL A 28 12.76 14.97 -8.20
N LEU A 29 12.43 16.23 -8.42
CA LEU A 29 12.79 17.33 -7.51
C LEU A 29 11.74 17.58 -6.41
N SER A 30 10.44 17.40 -6.73
CA SER A 30 9.36 17.71 -5.81
C SER A 30 9.42 16.95 -4.48
N PRO A 31 9.80 15.65 -4.42
CA PRO A 31 9.92 14.93 -3.15
C PRO A 31 10.97 15.49 -2.19
N PHE A 32 11.90 16.28 -2.71
CA PHE A 32 13.02 16.88 -1.95
C PHE A 32 12.89 18.38 -1.74
N ASP A 33 11.68 18.92 -1.98
CA ASP A 33 11.39 20.35 -1.85
C ASP A 33 12.25 21.24 -2.78
N TYR A 34 12.54 20.72 -3.97
CA TYR A 34 13.20 21.48 -5.03
C TYR A 34 12.28 21.64 -6.24
N LYS A 35 12.46 22.76 -6.94
CA LYS A 35 11.91 23.04 -8.27
C LYS A 35 13.01 23.47 -9.22
N PHE A 36 12.74 23.41 -10.51
CA PHE A 36 13.60 24.01 -11.52
C PHE A 36 12.95 25.26 -12.11
N VAL A 37 13.82 26.11 -12.63
CA VAL A 37 13.44 27.25 -13.47
C VAL A 37 14.20 27.09 -14.78
N LYS A 38 13.48 26.96 -15.88
CA LYS A 38 14.10 26.90 -17.22
C LYS A 38 14.71 28.27 -17.55
N GLN A 39 15.99 28.29 -17.86
CA GLN A 39 16.73 29.51 -18.25
C GLN A 39 16.92 29.60 -19.78
N SER A 40 17.06 28.44 -20.41
CA SER A 40 17.12 28.31 -21.88
C SER A 40 16.64 26.89 -22.24
N ASP A 41 16.66 26.55 -23.53
CA ASP A 41 16.22 25.23 -23.99
C ASP A 41 17.04 24.06 -23.43
N THR A 42 18.24 24.33 -22.96
CA THR A 42 19.17 23.32 -22.43
C THR A 42 19.64 23.59 -21.01
N VAL A 43 19.23 24.72 -20.39
CA VAL A 43 19.69 25.12 -19.04
C VAL A 43 18.53 25.25 -18.07
N TYR A 44 18.59 24.49 -17.01
CA TYR A 44 17.64 24.50 -15.90
C TYR A 44 18.36 24.84 -14.60
N LYS A 45 17.85 25.81 -13.86
CA LYS A 45 18.38 26.20 -12.55
C LYS A 45 17.53 25.58 -11.44
N LEU A 46 18.16 24.82 -10.54
CA LEU A 46 17.49 24.30 -9.34
C LEU A 46 17.30 25.40 -8.31
N LYS A 47 16.14 25.40 -7.66
CA LYS A 47 15.82 26.29 -6.55
C LYS A 47 15.13 25.50 -5.45
N PRO A 48 15.34 25.82 -4.16
CA PRO A 48 14.47 25.33 -3.11
C PRO A 48 13.03 25.71 -3.43
N TYR A 49 12.14 24.78 -3.16
CA TYR A 49 10.70 24.99 -3.29
C TYR A 49 10.10 24.99 -1.90
N GLU A 50 9.76 26.17 -1.41
CA GLU A 50 8.90 26.23 -0.23
C GLU A 50 7.52 25.71 -0.64
N TYR A 51 7.06 24.68 0.07
CA TYR A 51 5.72 24.16 -0.07
C TYR A 51 4.73 25.29 0.21
N ALA A 52 4.22 25.90 -0.84
CA ALA A 52 3.02 26.70 -0.70
C ALA A 52 1.93 25.74 -0.23
N ARG A 53 1.62 25.74 1.05
CA ARG A 53 0.44 25.03 1.56
C ARG A 53 -0.73 25.50 0.70
N ARG A 54 -1.46 24.56 0.14
CA ARG A 54 -2.70 24.88 -0.57
C ARG A 54 -3.59 25.66 0.38
N THR A 55 -4.10 26.78 -0.06
CA THR A 55 -5.08 27.55 0.71
C THR A 55 -6.40 26.78 0.77
N ASP A 56 -7.27 27.12 1.71
CA ASP A 56 -8.62 26.55 1.78
C ASP A 56 -9.36 26.73 0.46
N VAL A 57 -9.19 27.90 -0.18
CA VAL A 57 -9.74 28.19 -1.51
C VAL A 57 -9.23 27.24 -2.59
N ASP A 58 -7.95 26.88 -2.58
CA ASP A 58 -7.40 25.90 -3.51
C ASP A 58 -7.96 24.49 -3.24
N GLY A 59 -8.18 24.17 -1.97
CA GLY A 59 -8.84 22.94 -1.54
C GLY A 59 -10.28 22.87 -2.05
N GLU A 60 -11.06 23.91 -1.85
CA GLU A 60 -12.45 24.00 -2.33
C GLU A 60 -12.54 23.90 -3.85
N LYS A 61 -11.66 24.59 -4.58
CA LYS A 61 -11.59 24.46 -6.05
C LYS A 61 -11.30 23.04 -6.49
N MET A 62 -10.38 22.36 -5.80
CA MET A 62 -10.04 20.96 -6.12
C MET A 62 -11.23 20.04 -5.83
N LEU A 63 -11.90 20.19 -4.70
CA LEU A 63 -13.09 19.41 -4.35
C LEU A 63 -14.22 19.63 -5.36
N SER A 64 -14.47 20.89 -5.75
CA SER A 64 -15.45 21.22 -6.79
C SER A 64 -15.10 20.58 -8.13
N TYR A 65 -13.85 20.63 -8.54
CA TYR A 65 -13.38 19.95 -9.74
C TYR A 65 -13.61 18.44 -9.66
N LEU A 66 -13.19 17.80 -8.56
CA LEU A 66 -13.34 16.36 -8.38
C LEU A 66 -14.80 15.91 -8.34
N SER A 67 -15.67 16.69 -7.69
CA SER A 67 -17.13 16.40 -7.64
C SER A 67 -17.81 16.53 -8.99
N GLY A 68 -17.29 17.35 -9.90
CA GLY A 68 -17.79 17.51 -11.26
C GLY A 68 -17.36 16.42 -12.25
N LEU A 69 -16.48 15.49 -11.83
CA LEU A 69 -15.97 14.42 -12.71
C LEU A 69 -16.98 13.29 -12.94
N TYR A 70 -18.04 13.22 -12.16
CA TYR A 70 -19.16 12.30 -12.32
C TYR A 70 -20.40 12.90 -11.66
N THR A 71 -21.58 12.63 -12.20
CA THR A 71 -22.87 13.19 -11.73
C THR A 71 -23.86 12.11 -11.30
N ASP A 72 -23.60 10.86 -11.66
CA ASP A 72 -24.42 9.70 -11.32
C ASP A 72 -23.56 8.47 -11.05
N LYS A 73 -24.22 7.38 -10.64
CA LYS A 73 -23.56 6.12 -10.29
C LYS A 73 -22.86 5.46 -11.48
N ASP A 74 -23.46 5.52 -12.66
CA ASP A 74 -22.90 4.86 -13.84
C ASP A 74 -21.61 5.54 -14.28
N GLN A 75 -21.57 6.88 -14.25
CA GLN A 75 -20.34 7.65 -14.51
C GLN A 75 -19.27 7.38 -13.46
N TRP A 76 -19.67 7.25 -12.18
CA TRP A 76 -18.75 6.86 -11.11
C TRP A 76 -18.15 5.48 -11.36
N GLU A 77 -18.96 4.48 -11.70
CA GLU A 77 -18.49 3.12 -11.98
C GLU A 77 -17.53 3.10 -13.18
N GLN A 78 -17.87 3.79 -14.28
CA GLN A 78 -16.99 3.93 -15.44
C GLN A 78 -15.65 4.59 -15.06
N ARG A 79 -15.68 5.67 -14.28
CA ARG A 79 -14.48 6.33 -13.79
C ARG A 79 -13.64 5.41 -12.91
N THR A 80 -14.27 4.64 -12.04
CA THR A 80 -13.59 3.69 -11.16
C THR A 80 -12.83 2.64 -11.97
N GLU A 81 -13.44 2.10 -13.02
CA GLU A 81 -12.77 1.13 -13.91
C GLU A 81 -11.55 1.73 -14.62
N ILE A 82 -11.67 2.96 -15.10
CA ILE A 82 -10.55 3.69 -15.71
C ILE A 82 -9.41 3.87 -14.69
N LEU A 83 -9.73 4.32 -13.48
CA LEU A 83 -8.75 4.56 -12.42
C LEU A 83 -8.06 3.26 -11.98
N ARG A 84 -8.81 2.17 -11.79
CA ARG A 84 -8.23 0.85 -11.47
C ARG A 84 -7.25 0.40 -12.53
N LYS A 85 -7.62 0.51 -13.79
CA LYS A 85 -6.72 0.15 -14.91
C LYS A 85 -5.46 1.00 -14.91
N GLU A 86 -5.59 2.31 -14.74
CA GLU A 86 -4.44 3.22 -14.69
C GLU A 86 -3.53 2.94 -13.49
N VAL A 87 -4.07 2.71 -12.30
CA VAL A 87 -3.30 2.37 -11.10
C VAL A 87 -2.53 1.08 -11.30
N ARG A 88 -3.18 0.01 -11.77
CA ARG A 88 -2.52 -1.27 -12.07
C ARG A 88 -1.39 -1.12 -13.08
N GLN A 89 -1.64 -0.37 -14.15
CA GLN A 89 -0.63 -0.09 -15.18
C GLN A 89 0.54 0.72 -14.63
N ARG A 90 0.25 1.77 -13.84
CA ARG A 90 1.28 2.65 -13.26
C ARG A 90 2.14 1.92 -12.22
N LEU A 91 1.56 1.03 -11.46
CA LEU A 91 2.29 0.15 -10.55
C LEU A 91 3.08 -0.94 -11.29
N GLY A 92 2.75 -1.28 -12.53
CA GLY A 92 3.28 -2.49 -13.20
C GLY A 92 2.83 -3.77 -12.49
N LEU A 93 1.65 -3.72 -11.84
CA LEU A 93 1.17 -4.79 -10.95
C LEU A 93 0.91 -6.08 -11.70
N ASP A 94 0.36 -6.01 -12.90
CA ASP A 94 0.03 -7.20 -13.71
C ASP A 94 1.28 -7.98 -14.15
N ASP A 95 2.39 -7.28 -14.41
CA ASP A 95 3.66 -7.92 -14.73
C ASP A 95 4.29 -8.55 -13.48
N MET A 96 4.23 -7.87 -12.34
CA MET A 96 4.73 -8.43 -11.08
C MET A 96 3.96 -9.67 -10.65
N LEU A 97 2.64 -9.70 -10.84
CA LEU A 97 1.79 -10.86 -10.53
C LEU A 97 2.12 -12.10 -11.36
N LYS A 98 2.74 -11.96 -12.55
CA LYS A 98 3.22 -13.10 -13.34
C LYS A 98 4.38 -13.83 -12.67
N GLY A 99 5.19 -13.13 -11.88
CA GLY A 99 6.34 -13.67 -11.17
C GLY A 99 6.01 -14.31 -9.81
N THR A 100 4.75 -14.31 -9.38
CA THR A 100 4.35 -14.83 -8.07
C THR A 100 4.47 -16.34 -7.96
N VAL A 101 4.75 -16.83 -6.76
CA VAL A 101 4.78 -18.25 -6.47
C VAL A 101 3.36 -18.83 -6.59
N LYS A 102 3.21 -19.85 -7.45
CA LYS A 102 1.93 -20.54 -7.63
C LYS A 102 1.72 -21.55 -6.50
N ASP A 103 0.47 -21.65 -6.03
CA ASP A 103 0.06 -22.61 -4.98
C ASP A 103 0.91 -22.50 -3.69
N ALA A 104 1.40 -21.30 -3.38
CA ALA A 104 2.15 -21.03 -2.17
C ALA A 104 1.28 -21.38 -0.94
N LYS A 105 1.85 -22.16 -0.03
CA LYS A 105 1.19 -22.49 1.24
C LYS A 105 1.80 -21.66 2.35
N PRO A 106 0.99 -20.94 3.14
CA PRO A 106 1.50 -20.14 4.23
C PRO A 106 2.16 -21.01 5.32
N ILE A 107 3.30 -20.57 5.81
CA ILE A 107 3.90 -21.10 7.03
C ILE A 107 3.10 -20.53 8.20
N LEU A 108 2.51 -21.38 9.02
CA LEU A 108 1.60 -20.98 10.08
C LEU A 108 2.19 -21.23 11.47
N SER A 109 2.07 -20.27 12.36
CA SER A 109 2.35 -20.46 13.79
C SER A 109 1.26 -21.29 14.49
N LYS A 110 1.50 -21.71 15.75
CA LYS A 110 0.43 -22.23 16.59
C LYS A 110 -0.64 -21.15 16.81
N VAL A 111 -1.91 -21.57 16.80
CA VAL A 111 -3.04 -20.71 17.13
C VAL A 111 -3.01 -20.38 18.63
N ARG A 112 -3.00 -19.09 18.94
CA ARG A 112 -3.13 -18.55 20.29
C ARG A 112 -4.59 -18.20 20.54
N LYS A 113 -5.14 -18.64 21.69
CA LYS A 113 -6.54 -18.40 22.06
C LYS A 113 -6.61 -17.29 23.10
N PHE A 114 -7.51 -16.36 22.88
CA PHE A 114 -7.80 -15.25 23.77
C PHE A 114 -9.32 -15.21 24.08
N ASP A 115 -9.73 -14.31 24.96
CA ASP A 115 -11.14 -14.09 25.23
C ASP A 115 -11.84 -13.52 23.99
N GLY A 116 -12.76 -14.31 23.43
CA GLY A 116 -13.58 -13.99 22.26
C GLY A 116 -12.89 -14.13 20.89
N TYR A 117 -11.57 -14.29 20.80
CA TYR A 117 -10.86 -14.40 19.53
C TYR A 117 -9.63 -15.31 19.57
N THR A 118 -9.06 -15.57 18.42
CA THR A 118 -7.79 -16.28 18.23
C THR A 118 -6.82 -15.44 17.42
N VAL A 119 -5.51 -15.68 17.56
CA VAL A 119 -4.45 -15.10 16.74
C VAL A 119 -3.55 -16.19 16.20
N GLN A 120 -3.24 -16.11 14.91
CA GLN A 120 -2.28 -16.98 14.24
C GLN A 120 -1.40 -16.16 13.33
N ASN A 121 -0.08 -16.24 13.51
CA ASN A 121 0.86 -15.60 12.58
C ASN A 121 1.06 -16.47 11.35
N PHE A 122 1.36 -15.83 10.23
CA PHE A 122 1.67 -16.49 8.97
C PHE A 122 2.85 -15.82 8.26
N ALA A 123 3.51 -16.58 7.39
CA ALA A 123 4.40 -16.08 6.37
C ALA A 123 4.00 -16.72 5.04
N LEU A 124 3.62 -15.93 4.06
CA LEU A 124 3.20 -16.37 2.73
C LEU A 124 4.28 -15.98 1.72
N GLU A 125 4.81 -16.96 0.99
CA GLU A 125 5.75 -16.70 -0.10
C GLU A 125 5.01 -16.08 -1.28
N THR A 126 5.38 -14.86 -1.65
CA THR A 126 4.69 -14.08 -2.70
C THR A 126 5.50 -14.03 -3.99
N LEU A 127 6.80 -13.80 -3.89
CA LEU A 127 7.77 -13.99 -4.97
C LEU A 127 8.80 -15.03 -4.52
N PRO A 128 9.54 -15.68 -5.42
CA PRO A 128 10.56 -16.66 -5.03
C PRO A 128 11.52 -16.12 -3.98
N GLY A 129 11.49 -16.70 -2.78
CA GLY A 129 12.31 -16.30 -1.63
C GLY A 129 11.83 -15.04 -0.89
N LEU A 130 10.72 -14.42 -1.29
CA LEU A 130 10.13 -13.26 -0.62
C LEU A 130 8.83 -13.64 0.08
N TYR A 131 8.77 -13.37 1.38
CA TYR A 131 7.62 -13.67 2.23
C TYR A 131 6.96 -12.40 2.75
N VAL A 132 5.63 -12.33 2.65
CA VAL A 132 4.84 -11.37 3.44
C VAL A 132 4.48 -12.01 4.78
N CYS A 133 4.76 -11.29 5.87
CA CYS A 133 4.47 -11.73 7.23
C CYS A 133 3.26 -11.00 7.78
N GLY A 134 2.40 -11.75 8.47
CA GLY A 134 1.18 -11.18 9.02
C GLY A 134 0.62 -11.98 10.21
N SER A 135 -0.51 -11.50 10.72
CA SER A 135 -1.26 -12.10 11.82
C SER A 135 -2.75 -12.10 11.49
N VAL A 136 -3.36 -13.28 11.56
CA VAL A 136 -4.81 -13.44 11.41
C VAL A 136 -5.45 -13.40 12.80
N TYR A 137 -6.34 -12.45 13.00
CA TYR A 137 -7.24 -12.38 14.16
C TYR A 137 -8.60 -12.87 13.74
N ALA A 138 -9.12 -13.90 14.41
CA ALA A 138 -10.40 -14.50 14.04
C ALA A 138 -11.31 -14.65 15.26
N PRO A 139 -12.63 -14.40 15.11
CA PRO A 139 -13.59 -14.62 16.17
C PRO A 139 -13.66 -16.10 16.53
N ARG A 140 -14.06 -16.39 17.78
CA ARG A 140 -14.32 -17.77 18.24
C ARG A 140 -15.76 -18.22 18.00
N SER A 141 -16.63 -17.33 17.56
CA SER A 141 -17.98 -17.66 17.15
C SER A 141 -18.01 -18.53 15.89
N LYS A 142 -19.05 -19.32 15.75
CA LYS A 142 -19.29 -20.14 14.56
C LYS A 142 -19.99 -19.31 13.46
N GLY A 143 -19.84 -19.73 12.23
CA GLY A 143 -20.56 -19.14 11.09
C GLY A 143 -19.63 -18.44 10.10
N LYS A 144 -20.22 -17.63 9.23
CA LYS A 144 -19.52 -16.82 8.23
C LYS A 144 -19.22 -15.44 8.79
N HIS A 145 -18.01 -14.98 8.55
CA HIS A 145 -17.47 -13.72 9.04
C HIS A 145 -17.06 -12.79 7.91
N ALA A 146 -17.19 -11.49 8.10
CA ALA A 146 -16.56 -10.51 7.23
C ALA A 146 -15.04 -10.67 7.29
N LEU A 147 -14.36 -10.44 6.16
CA LEU A 147 -12.90 -10.36 6.10
C LEU A 147 -12.47 -8.89 5.99
N ILE A 148 -11.51 -8.48 6.81
CA ILE A 148 -10.89 -7.16 6.74
C ILE A 148 -9.39 -7.33 6.54
N ILE A 149 -8.90 -6.90 5.39
CA ILE A 149 -7.47 -6.82 5.09
C ILE A 149 -6.94 -5.53 5.71
N CYS A 150 -5.92 -5.64 6.56
CA CYS A 150 -5.42 -4.55 7.38
C CYS A 150 -3.92 -4.31 7.12
N PRO A 151 -3.55 -3.64 6.01
CA PRO A 151 -2.18 -3.24 5.79
C PRO A 151 -1.70 -2.31 6.92
N ASN A 152 -0.53 -2.60 7.48
CA ASN A 152 0.02 -1.82 8.57
C ASN A 152 0.61 -0.49 8.06
N GLY A 153 0.75 0.50 8.93
CA GLY A 153 1.44 1.75 8.65
C GLY A 153 2.90 1.71 9.08
N HIS A 154 3.61 2.82 8.89
CA HIS A 154 5.00 3.00 9.30
C HIS A 154 5.12 3.24 10.81
N PHE A 155 4.56 2.34 11.58
CA PHE A 155 4.61 2.44 13.05
C PHE A 155 5.82 1.70 13.59
N GLY A 156 6.48 2.26 14.58
CA GLY A 156 7.47 1.52 15.37
C GLY A 156 6.82 0.23 15.91
N GLN A 157 7.54 -0.88 15.89
CA GLN A 157 7.07 -2.23 16.23
C GLN A 157 6.06 -2.85 15.23
N GLY A 158 5.73 -2.17 14.11
CA GLY A 158 4.84 -2.69 13.07
C GLY A 158 3.51 -3.19 13.63
N ARG A 159 3.05 -4.36 13.19
CA ARG A 159 1.79 -4.99 13.65
C ARG A 159 1.81 -5.41 15.13
N TYR A 160 2.97 -5.45 15.78
CA TYR A 160 3.10 -5.77 17.21
C TYR A 160 2.87 -4.57 18.13
N ARG A 161 2.70 -3.38 17.59
CA ARG A 161 2.35 -2.19 18.36
C ARG A 161 1.02 -2.40 19.09
N LYS A 162 0.96 -1.99 20.35
CA LYS A 162 -0.16 -2.27 21.26
C LYS A 162 -1.53 -1.85 20.69
N ASP A 163 -1.63 -0.66 20.14
CA ASP A 163 -2.88 -0.12 19.59
C ASP A 163 -3.33 -0.88 18.32
N GLN A 164 -2.38 -1.34 17.48
CA GLN A 164 -2.70 -2.18 16.32
C GLN A 164 -3.26 -3.53 16.76
N GLN A 165 -2.63 -4.20 17.72
CA GLN A 165 -3.14 -5.45 18.28
C GLN A 165 -4.51 -5.26 18.93
N GLN A 166 -4.73 -4.17 19.66
CA GLN A 166 -6.02 -3.85 20.27
C GLN A 166 -7.11 -3.62 19.20
N ARG A 167 -6.79 -2.90 18.13
CA ARG A 167 -7.71 -2.69 17.01
C ARG A 167 -8.12 -4.01 16.37
N MET A 168 -7.16 -4.89 16.06
CA MET A 168 -7.45 -6.21 15.49
C MET A 168 -8.28 -7.07 16.43
N ALA A 169 -7.93 -7.11 17.72
CA ALA A 169 -8.67 -7.86 18.73
C ALA A 169 -10.12 -7.35 18.89
N THR A 170 -10.32 -6.04 18.82
CA THR A 170 -11.67 -5.44 18.87
C THR A 170 -12.50 -5.85 17.67
N LEU A 171 -11.97 -5.70 16.45
CA LEU A 171 -12.66 -6.12 15.23
C LEU A 171 -13.00 -7.62 15.24
N ALA A 172 -12.07 -8.46 15.73
CA ALA A 172 -12.32 -9.88 15.85
C ALA A 172 -13.41 -10.20 16.88
N ARG A 173 -13.47 -9.51 18.02
CA ARG A 173 -14.58 -9.62 18.98
C ARG A 173 -15.92 -9.14 18.42
N MET A 174 -15.90 -8.17 17.52
CA MET A 174 -17.08 -7.71 16.79
C MET A 174 -17.56 -8.70 15.71
N GLY A 175 -16.78 -9.76 15.45
CA GLY A 175 -17.15 -10.83 14.53
C GLY A 175 -16.49 -10.80 13.16
N ALA A 176 -15.47 -9.98 12.94
CA ALA A 176 -14.70 -9.96 11.68
C ALA A 176 -13.43 -10.81 11.77
N ILE A 177 -13.02 -11.43 10.68
CA ILE A 177 -11.67 -11.96 10.51
C ILE A 177 -10.82 -10.80 10.02
N CYS A 178 -9.72 -10.49 10.71
CA CYS A 178 -8.80 -9.41 10.35
C CYS A 178 -7.43 -9.98 10.02
N VAL A 179 -6.84 -9.52 8.94
CA VAL A 179 -5.48 -9.89 8.53
C VAL A 179 -4.60 -8.67 8.57
N ASP A 180 -3.78 -8.57 9.62
CA ASP A 180 -2.80 -7.50 9.79
C ASP A 180 -1.45 -7.97 9.25
N TYR A 181 -0.81 -7.20 8.34
CA TYR A 181 0.45 -7.60 7.73
C TYR A 181 1.41 -6.42 7.58
N ASP A 182 2.70 -6.74 7.56
CA ASP A 182 3.77 -5.76 7.49
C ASP A 182 3.96 -5.25 6.06
N LEU A 183 4.28 -3.97 5.93
CA LEU A 183 4.69 -3.37 4.65
C LEU A 183 6.06 -3.92 4.22
N TYR A 184 6.31 -3.94 2.91
CA TYR A 184 7.60 -4.36 2.36
C TYR A 184 8.73 -3.45 2.86
N GLY A 185 9.80 -4.05 3.36
CA GLY A 185 10.91 -3.35 4.00
C GLY A 185 10.59 -2.72 5.37
N TRP A 186 9.46 -3.12 6.02
CA TRP A 186 9.05 -2.63 7.34
C TRP A 186 8.62 -3.80 8.23
N GLY A 187 8.71 -3.63 9.56
CA GLY A 187 8.38 -4.72 10.51
C GLY A 187 9.25 -5.97 10.28
N GLU A 188 8.64 -7.16 10.24
CA GLU A 188 9.38 -8.41 9.98
C GLU A 188 9.88 -8.51 8.53
N SER A 189 9.26 -7.82 7.57
CA SER A 189 9.76 -7.78 6.20
C SER A 189 11.17 -7.18 6.13
N ALA A 190 11.49 -6.20 6.98
CA ALA A 190 12.83 -5.62 7.05
C ALA A 190 13.91 -6.63 7.46
N LEU A 191 13.56 -7.71 8.15
CA LEU A 191 14.49 -8.79 8.51
C LEU A 191 14.93 -9.62 7.29
N GLN A 192 14.10 -9.66 6.24
CA GLN A 192 14.40 -10.39 5.01
C GLN A 192 15.18 -9.52 4.01
N VAL A 193 14.71 -8.30 3.80
CA VAL A 193 15.15 -7.47 2.66
C VAL A 193 15.88 -6.20 3.07
N GLY A 194 15.96 -5.91 4.38
CA GLY A 194 16.49 -4.66 4.91
C GLY A 194 15.46 -3.52 4.83
N ALA A 195 15.65 -2.49 5.66
CA ALA A 195 14.76 -1.32 5.70
C ALA A 195 14.85 -0.46 4.42
N GLU A 196 16.01 -0.44 3.78
CA GLU A 196 16.23 0.32 2.53
C GLU A 196 15.38 -0.18 1.36
N ALA A 197 14.95 -1.44 1.38
CA ALA A 197 14.02 -1.98 0.40
C ALA A 197 12.67 -1.22 0.36
N HIS A 198 12.30 -0.56 1.46
CA HIS A 198 11.10 0.26 1.52
C HIS A 198 11.16 1.51 0.63
N HIS A 199 12.35 1.96 0.29
CA HIS A 199 12.60 3.15 -0.52
C HIS A 199 12.79 2.85 -2.00
N THR A 200 12.65 1.60 -2.42
CA THR A 200 12.76 1.21 -3.84
C THR A 200 11.49 1.56 -4.63
N SER A 201 11.63 1.73 -5.94
CA SER A 201 10.52 2.02 -6.86
C SER A 201 9.43 0.94 -6.85
N ASP A 202 9.79 -0.30 -6.51
CA ASP A 202 8.89 -1.45 -6.54
C ASP A 202 8.14 -1.67 -5.23
N ALA A 203 8.51 -0.94 -4.16
CA ALA A 203 7.95 -1.14 -2.83
C ALA A 203 6.41 -1.08 -2.83
N HIS A 204 5.80 -0.07 -3.46
CA HIS A 204 4.34 0.05 -3.53
C HIS A 204 3.69 -1.08 -4.33
N THR A 205 4.33 -1.53 -5.40
CA THR A 205 3.85 -2.64 -6.23
C THR A 205 3.88 -3.95 -5.45
N ILE A 206 4.99 -4.23 -4.76
CA ILE A 206 5.14 -5.42 -3.91
C ILE A 206 4.11 -5.42 -2.78
N GLN A 207 3.90 -4.28 -2.15
CA GLN A 207 2.91 -4.14 -1.07
C GLN A 207 1.48 -4.40 -1.57
N ALA A 208 1.10 -3.83 -2.72
CA ALA A 208 -0.21 -4.06 -3.32
C ALA A 208 -0.38 -5.53 -3.74
N MET A 209 0.63 -6.13 -4.38
CA MET A 209 0.67 -7.55 -4.71
C MET A 209 0.50 -8.42 -3.46
N ASN A 210 1.23 -8.13 -2.38
CA ASN A 210 1.13 -8.88 -1.13
C ASN A 210 -0.30 -8.85 -0.56
N GLY A 211 -0.96 -7.69 -0.59
CA GLY A 211 -2.35 -7.56 -0.14
C GLY A 211 -3.32 -8.40 -0.96
N LEU A 212 -3.16 -8.43 -2.29
CA LEU A 212 -3.98 -9.25 -3.19
C LEU A 212 -3.76 -10.76 -2.95
N LEU A 213 -2.49 -11.20 -2.81
CA LEU A 213 -2.18 -12.61 -2.58
C LEU A 213 -2.64 -13.09 -1.19
N ILE A 214 -2.60 -12.23 -0.17
CA ILE A 214 -3.21 -12.52 1.13
C ILE A 214 -4.72 -12.69 0.99
N LEU A 215 -5.39 -11.82 0.24
CA LEU A 215 -6.82 -11.95 -0.01
C LEU A 215 -7.15 -13.27 -0.70
N ASP A 216 -6.42 -13.63 -1.74
CA ASP A 216 -6.61 -14.87 -2.49
C ASP A 216 -6.40 -16.10 -1.59
N ASP A 217 -5.31 -16.12 -0.79
CA ASP A 217 -5.05 -17.20 0.17
C ASP A 217 -6.18 -17.34 1.22
N MET A 218 -6.63 -16.21 1.78
CA MET A 218 -7.71 -16.21 2.76
C MET A 218 -9.01 -16.77 2.17
N LEU A 219 -9.38 -16.38 0.96
CA LEU A 219 -10.59 -16.85 0.30
C LEU A 219 -10.50 -18.33 -0.11
N ALA A 220 -9.32 -18.78 -0.54
CA ALA A 220 -9.10 -20.18 -0.94
C ALA A 220 -9.10 -21.14 0.26
N ASN A 221 -8.49 -20.74 1.38
CA ASN A 221 -8.17 -21.66 2.48
C ASN A 221 -9.08 -21.51 3.71
N ARG A 222 -9.95 -20.47 3.79
CA ARG A 222 -10.83 -20.26 4.92
C ARG A 222 -12.31 -20.32 4.54
N LYS A 223 -12.96 -21.39 4.96
CA LYS A 223 -14.39 -21.62 4.70
C LYS A 223 -15.32 -20.78 5.58
N ASP A 224 -14.80 -20.15 6.63
CA ASP A 224 -15.52 -19.29 7.55
C ASP A 224 -15.58 -17.81 7.14
N ILE A 225 -15.07 -17.46 5.96
CA ILE A 225 -15.21 -16.13 5.37
C ILE A 225 -16.49 -16.03 4.53
N ASP A 226 -17.17 -14.88 4.65
CA ASP A 226 -18.25 -14.48 3.76
C ASP A 226 -17.66 -13.62 2.61
N PRO A 227 -17.60 -14.14 1.38
CA PRO A 227 -16.98 -13.42 0.27
C PRO A 227 -17.78 -12.18 -0.18
N ALA A 228 -19.01 -12.00 0.27
CA ALA A 228 -19.78 -10.79 0.02
C ALA A 228 -19.48 -9.65 1.02
N ARG A 229 -18.67 -9.92 2.06
CA ARG A 229 -18.33 -8.96 3.10
C ARG A 229 -16.81 -8.86 3.28
N ILE A 230 -16.18 -8.24 2.31
CA ILE A 230 -14.73 -7.98 2.32
C ILE A 230 -14.48 -6.49 2.40
N GLY A 231 -13.55 -6.09 3.26
CA GLY A 231 -13.14 -4.70 3.41
C GLY A 231 -11.64 -4.57 3.59
N VAL A 232 -11.15 -3.36 3.40
CA VAL A 232 -9.75 -2.99 3.65
C VAL A 232 -9.73 -1.83 4.63
N ASN A 233 -8.79 -1.85 5.58
CA ASN A 233 -8.64 -0.78 6.58
C ASN A 233 -7.20 -0.61 7.01
N GLY A 234 -6.59 0.53 6.72
CA GLY A 234 -5.23 0.86 7.13
C GLY A 234 -5.04 2.34 7.43
N GLY A 235 -4.03 2.64 8.24
CA GLY A 235 -3.62 4.02 8.58
C GLY A 235 -2.23 4.33 8.06
N SER A 236 -1.95 5.62 7.72
CA SER A 236 -0.65 6.07 7.21
C SER A 236 -0.24 5.32 5.94
N GLY A 237 0.92 4.67 5.88
CA GLY A 237 1.32 3.79 4.77
C GLY A 237 0.29 2.70 4.47
N GLY A 238 -0.34 2.13 5.50
CA GLY A 238 -1.46 1.21 5.34
C GLY A 238 -2.71 1.88 4.73
N GLY A 239 -2.90 3.18 4.96
CA GLY A 239 -3.94 3.98 4.28
C GLY A 239 -3.69 4.07 2.77
N THR A 240 -2.44 4.30 2.36
CA THR A 240 -2.03 4.24 0.95
C THR A 240 -2.37 2.87 0.34
N GLN A 241 -2.02 1.78 1.03
CA GLN A 241 -2.35 0.43 0.56
C GLN A 241 -3.87 0.18 0.52
N THR A 242 -4.63 0.74 1.47
CA THR A 242 -6.09 0.67 1.44
C THR A 242 -6.65 1.23 0.13
N VAL A 243 -6.17 2.41 -0.29
CA VAL A 243 -6.58 3.02 -1.57
C VAL A 243 -6.16 2.18 -2.79
N LEU A 244 -4.98 1.55 -2.73
CA LEU A 244 -4.48 0.74 -3.85
C LEU A 244 -5.19 -0.63 -3.99
N LEU A 245 -5.76 -1.15 -2.90
CA LEU A 245 -6.44 -2.45 -2.86
C LEU A 245 -7.96 -2.35 -3.09
N THR A 246 -8.54 -1.15 -3.10
CA THR A 246 -9.97 -0.92 -3.32
C THR A 246 -10.28 -0.69 -4.79
#